data_2f4a63fced4fb2300e28ae3e439b7a48
#
_entry.id   2f4a63fced4fb2300e28ae3e439b7a48
#
_cell.length_a   1.000
_cell.length_b   1.000
_cell.length_c   1.000
_cell.angle_alpha   90.00
_cell.angle_beta   90.00
_cell.angle_gamma   90.00
#
_symmetry.space_group_name_H-M   'P 1'
#
loop_
_entity.id
_entity.type
_entity.pdbx_description
1 polymer ?
#
loop_
_entity_poly.entity_id
_entity_poly.type
_entity_poly.pdbx_seq_one_letter_code
_entity_poly.pdbx_strand_id
1 'polypeptide(L)'
;MKLVRRSTIALASAVIAAFGACCAFLLTEPVVQAQSVPNKKPFLVFDGTLYGGKPNLSLHGIHPVSLAYTGQFGTQWYKNSDALPEKNIVQQVARDAQEKNAPVVIDIEHWPLVGDANQVRASVSKYMTVLQWFKEAAPGLPVGYYGAPPIRDYWKSLKSPTSKEWASFAKENDQLRPLAESVDIIFPSLYTYYTDRGGWIRYAYAQIAEARRNANGKPVYVFLWPQYHDSNPSLKGVFLPIDFWRLQLQMAKQYADGIVIWGGWGTKGRMNWDDNAAWWKVTKEFMQKLPPAQPK
;
A
#
# COMPACT_ATOMS: atom_id res chain seq x y z
N MET A 1 25.66 -75.33 -48.00
CA MET A 1 26.41 -75.00 -49.24
C MET A 1 26.35 -73.45 -49.40
N LYS A 2 27.52 -72.83 -49.56
CA LYS A 2 27.80 -71.40 -49.86
C LYS A 2 27.65 -70.45 -48.70
N LEU A 3 28.77 -70.07 -48.10
CA LEU A 3 29.78 -69.01 -48.32
C LEU A 3 29.32 -67.61 -47.87
N VAL A 4 29.78 -67.21 -46.73
CA VAL A 4 30.93 -66.32 -46.47
C VAL A 4 30.88 -64.96 -47.20
N ARG A 5 30.75 -63.90 -46.45
CA ARG A 5 31.75 -62.77 -46.50
C ARG A 5 31.75 -61.96 -45.22
N ARG A 6 32.91 -61.95 -44.64
CA ARG A 6 33.34 -61.04 -43.59
C ARG A 6 33.60 -59.64 -44.18
N SER A 7 33.25 -58.63 -43.50
CA SER A 7 33.96 -57.33 -43.59
C SER A 7 34.05 -56.69 -42.25
N THR A 8 35.22 -56.68 -41.76
CA THR A 8 35.74 -55.92 -40.59
C THR A 8 35.95 -54.48 -40.98
N ILE A 9 35.38 -53.52 -40.23
CA ILE A 9 35.91 -52.18 -40.20
C ILE A 9 35.71 -51.63 -38.80
N ALA A 10 36.87 -51.42 -38.14
CA ALA A 10 37.31 -50.40 -37.20
C ALA A 10 36.41 -49.87 -36.06
N LEU A 11 36.90 -50.18 -34.86
CA LEU A 11 36.60 -49.42 -33.63
C LEU A 11 36.98 -47.93 -33.80
N ALA A 12 36.08 -47.07 -33.48
CA ALA A 12 36.40 -45.73 -33.01
C ALA A 12 35.73 -45.54 -31.66
N SER A 13 36.52 -45.57 -30.61
CA SER A 13 36.11 -45.30 -29.26
C SER A 13 35.75 -43.82 -29.12
N ALA A 14 34.50 -43.49 -28.95
CA ALA A 14 34.08 -42.18 -28.47
C ALA A 14 33.51 -42.36 -27.07
N VAL A 15 34.37 -42.08 -26.07
CA VAL A 15 33.95 -41.88 -24.69
C VAL A 15 33.14 -40.60 -24.63
N ILE A 16 31.83 -40.73 -24.62
CA ILE A 16 30.95 -39.59 -24.29
C ILE A 16 30.78 -39.58 -22.79
N ALA A 17 31.50 -38.68 -22.14
CA ALA A 17 31.24 -38.31 -20.75
C ALA A 17 29.87 -37.65 -20.67
N ALA A 18 28.88 -38.41 -20.21
CA ALA A 18 27.61 -37.88 -19.82
C ALA A 18 27.76 -37.14 -18.48
N PHE A 19 28.24 -35.90 -18.54
CA PHE A 19 28.10 -34.99 -17.42
C PHE A 19 26.67 -34.48 -17.42
N GLY A 20 25.99 -34.85 -16.34
CA GLY A 20 24.64 -34.41 -16.04
C GLY A 20 24.54 -32.89 -16.00
N ALA A 21 23.90 -32.35 -17.04
CA ALA A 21 23.36 -31.03 -16.97
C ALA A 21 22.15 -31.10 -16.02
N CYS A 22 22.42 -30.89 -14.73
CA CYS A 22 21.40 -30.53 -13.77
C CYS A 22 20.87 -29.17 -14.22
N CYS A 23 19.87 -29.15 -15.08
CA CYS A 23 19.15 -27.95 -15.44
C CYS A 23 18.53 -27.42 -14.14
N ALA A 24 19.22 -26.48 -13.53
CA ALA A 24 18.60 -25.55 -12.63
C ALA A 24 17.53 -24.81 -13.47
N PHE A 25 16.31 -25.32 -13.42
CA PHE A 25 15.14 -24.54 -13.74
C PHE A 25 15.06 -23.43 -12.72
N LEU A 26 15.81 -22.36 -12.97
CA LEU A 26 15.49 -21.07 -12.42
C LEU A 26 14.08 -20.80 -12.96
N LEU A 27 13.10 -20.94 -12.07
CA LEU A 27 11.76 -20.44 -12.27
C LEU A 27 11.89 -18.91 -12.43
N THR A 28 12.20 -18.49 -13.64
CA THR A 28 11.95 -17.11 -14.07
C THR A 28 10.43 -17.00 -14.19
N GLU A 29 9.76 -16.81 -13.06
CA GLU A 29 8.44 -16.24 -13.08
C GLU A 29 8.50 -15.03 -14.02
N PRO A 30 7.56 -14.85 -14.95
CA PRO A 30 7.50 -13.64 -15.74
C PRO A 30 7.26 -12.49 -14.74
N VAL A 31 8.31 -11.83 -14.34
CA VAL A 31 8.22 -10.51 -13.74
C VAL A 31 7.58 -9.67 -14.83
N VAL A 32 6.28 -9.42 -14.71
CA VAL A 32 5.62 -8.42 -15.51
C VAL A 32 6.38 -7.14 -15.23
N GLN A 33 7.29 -6.80 -16.12
CA GLN A 33 7.98 -5.52 -16.09
C GLN A 33 6.91 -4.45 -16.26
N ALA A 34 6.38 -3.97 -15.13
CA ALA A 34 5.69 -2.71 -15.12
C ALA A 34 6.68 -1.69 -15.66
N GLN A 35 6.46 -1.23 -16.87
CA GLN A 35 7.23 -0.14 -17.44
C GLN A 35 7.21 0.98 -16.39
N SER A 36 8.36 1.25 -15.80
CA SER A 36 8.55 2.38 -14.92
C SER A 36 8.40 3.61 -15.80
N VAL A 37 7.18 4.17 -15.86
CA VAL A 37 6.99 5.51 -16.41
C VAL A 37 7.81 6.41 -15.51
N PRO A 38 8.79 7.14 -16.04
CA PRO A 38 9.60 8.02 -15.22
C PRO A 38 8.64 9.00 -14.53
N ASN A 39 8.49 8.87 -13.23
CA ASN A 39 7.61 9.73 -12.48
C ASN A 39 8.26 11.12 -12.45
N LYS A 40 7.79 12.06 -13.29
CA LYS A 40 8.30 13.42 -13.36
C LYS A 40 7.97 14.27 -12.14
N LYS A 41 7.11 13.74 -11.24
CA LYS A 41 6.72 14.44 -10.00
C LYS A 41 7.65 14.02 -8.86
N PRO A 42 7.97 14.91 -7.93
CA PRO A 42 8.77 14.57 -6.75
C PRO A 42 8.02 13.55 -5.91
N PHE A 43 8.76 12.57 -5.37
CA PHE A 43 8.22 11.59 -4.40
C PHE A 43 8.00 12.29 -3.05
N LEU A 44 6.79 12.22 -2.51
CA LEU A 44 6.41 12.93 -1.30
C LEU A 44 6.34 11.99 -0.08
N VAL A 45 6.76 12.49 1.07
CA VAL A 45 6.66 11.77 2.34
C VAL A 45 5.82 12.61 3.30
N PHE A 46 4.81 11.98 3.90
CA PHE A 46 3.87 12.63 4.79
C PHE A 46 3.95 12.04 6.20
N ASP A 47 3.78 12.92 7.19
CA ASP A 47 3.76 12.58 8.62
C ASP A 47 2.35 12.28 9.10
N GLY A 48 1.99 11.00 9.16
CA GLY A 48 0.80 10.49 9.82
C GLY A 48 1.06 9.94 11.22
N THR A 49 2.23 10.20 11.81
CA THR A 49 2.61 9.63 13.12
C THR A 49 1.95 10.35 14.29
N LEU A 50 1.64 9.60 15.34
CA LEU A 50 0.93 10.05 16.54
C LEU A 50 1.82 10.13 17.78
N TYR A 51 3.15 10.07 17.64
CA TYR A 51 4.08 10.10 18.78
C TYR A 51 3.92 11.35 19.65
N GLY A 52 3.98 11.18 20.97
CA GLY A 52 4.11 12.28 21.91
C GLY A 52 5.51 12.90 21.86
N GLY A 53 5.62 14.22 21.98
CA GLY A 53 6.93 14.92 21.97
C GLY A 53 7.65 14.87 20.61
N LYS A 54 6.94 14.59 19.54
CA LYS A 54 7.47 14.54 18.17
C LYS A 54 8.02 15.92 17.75
N PRO A 55 9.23 15.99 17.14
CA PRO A 55 9.75 17.24 16.60
C PRO A 55 9.00 17.67 15.34
N ASN A 56 9.31 18.85 14.84
CA ASN A 56 8.80 19.30 13.55
C ASN A 56 9.50 18.53 12.42
N LEU A 57 8.80 17.54 11.83
CA LEU A 57 9.33 16.68 10.77
C LEU A 57 9.47 17.40 9.42
N SER A 58 8.90 18.60 9.24
CA SER A 58 9.09 19.41 8.03
C SER A 58 10.55 19.82 7.83
N LEU A 59 11.33 19.93 8.91
CA LEU A 59 12.78 20.16 8.88
C LEU A 59 13.56 19.04 8.18
N HIS A 60 12.93 17.88 8.02
CA HIS A 60 13.49 16.73 7.29
C HIS A 60 12.82 16.53 5.91
N GLY A 61 12.05 17.51 5.41
CA GLY A 61 11.34 17.41 4.13
C GLY A 61 10.10 16.50 4.17
N ILE A 62 9.59 16.19 5.37
CA ILE A 62 8.36 15.39 5.56
C ILE A 62 7.18 16.35 5.70
N HIS A 63 6.19 16.18 4.85
CA HIS A 63 5.03 17.07 4.75
C HIS A 63 3.95 16.71 5.78
N PRO A 64 3.14 17.67 6.22
CA PRO A 64 1.97 17.37 7.05
C PRO A 64 0.90 16.63 6.23
N VAL A 65 0.10 15.81 6.92
CA VAL A 65 -1.14 15.22 6.44
C VAL A 65 -2.20 15.33 7.53
N SER A 66 -3.44 15.55 7.18
CA SER A 66 -4.56 15.57 8.12
C SER A 66 -5.26 14.21 8.13
N LEU A 67 -5.27 13.54 9.29
CA LEU A 67 -5.98 12.28 9.48
C LEU A 67 -7.32 12.57 10.16
N ALA A 68 -8.42 12.24 9.49
CA ALA A 68 -9.78 12.38 9.98
C ALA A 68 -10.31 10.99 10.39
N TYR A 69 -10.10 10.64 11.65
CA TYR A 69 -10.48 9.33 12.20
C TYR A 69 -11.98 9.21 12.42
N THR A 70 -12.51 7.99 12.31
CA THR A 70 -13.92 7.63 12.53
C THR A 70 -14.51 8.29 13.79
N GLY A 71 -13.77 8.33 14.90
CA GLY A 71 -14.25 8.93 16.15
C GLY A 71 -14.53 10.42 16.08
N GLN A 72 -13.95 11.16 15.15
CA GLN A 72 -14.18 12.60 14.95
C GLN A 72 -15.52 12.88 14.27
N PHE A 73 -16.11 11.89 13.60
CA PHE A 73 -17.41 12.00 12.95
C PHE A 73 -18.61 11.74 13.91
N GLY A 74 -18.34 11.58 15.20
CA GLY A 74 -19.32 11.43 16.25
C GLY A 74 -19.26 10.08 16.97
N THR A 75 -19.16 10.11 18.29
CA THR A 75 -19.05 8.91 19.13
C THR A 75 -20.29 8.03 19.11
N GLN A 76 -21.48 8.62 18.97
CA GLN A 76 -22.74 7.88 18.86
C GLN A 76 -22.88 7.21 17.50
N TRP A 77 -22.42 7.89 16.44
CA TRP A 77 -22.40 7.32 15.10
C TRP A 77 -21.48 6.09 15.02
N TYR A 78 -20.30 6.14 15.62
CA TYR A 78 -19.37 5.00 15.65
C TYR A 78 -19.98 3.75 16.28
N LYS A 79 -20.88 3.91 17.25
CA LYS A 79 -21.60 2.79 17.90
C LYS A 79 -22.70 2.19 17.01
N ASN A 80 -23.27 2.98 16.10
CA ASN A 80 -24.27 2.54 15.12
C ASN A 80 -23.67 2.66 13.71
N SER A 81 -22.79 1.72 13.39
CA SER A 81 -21.93 1.76 12.21
C SER A 81 -22.68 1.70 10.86
N ASP A 82 -23.97 1.37 10.83
CA ASP A 82 -24.70 1.26 9.56
C ASP A 82 -25.29 2.58 9.07
N ALA A 83 -25.45 3.58 9.94
CA ALA A 83 -25.95 4.90 9.58
C ALA A 83 -24.86 5.80 8.97
N LEU A 84 -25.26 6.89 8.31
CA LEU A 84 -24.35 7.99 7.98
C LEU A 84 -24.06 8.84 9.23
N PRO A 85 -22.87 9.48 9.34
CA PRO A 85 -22.65 10.50 10.35
C PRO A 85 -23.53 11.73 10.10
N GLU A 86 -23.64 12.60 11.07
CA GLU A 86 -24.35 13.87 10.88
C GLU A 86 -23.57 14.80 9.92
N LYS A 87 -24.27 15.35 8.92
CA LYS A 87 -23.64 16.20 7.89
C LYS A 87 -22.88 17.39 8.49
N ASN A 88 -23.44 18.06 9.49
CA ASN A 88 -22.81 19.20 10.16
C ASN A 88 -21.50 18.82 10.86
N ILE A 89 -21.40 17.60 11.43
CA ILE A 89 -20.16 17.10 12.05
C ILE A 89 -19.11 16.83 10.97
N VAL A 90 -19.48 16.16 9.88
CA VAL A 90 -18.56 15.93 8.73
C VAL A 90 -18.02 17.26 8.19
N GLN A 91 -18.88 18.24 8.03
CA GLN A 91 -18.50 19.56 7.54
C GLN A 91 -17.61 20.32 8.55
N GLN A 92 -17.80 20.13 9.85
CA GLN A 92 -16.91 20.72 10.85
C GLN A 92 -15.51 20.10 10.78
N VAL A 93 -15.42 18.76 10.72
CA VAL A 93 -14.15 18.04 10.54
C VAL A 93 -13.41 18.50 9.27
N ALA A 94 -14.16 18.79 8.21
CA ALA A 94 -13.59 19.30 6.96
C ALA A 94 -13.01 20.72 7.13
N ARG A 95 -13.72 21.62 7.78
CA ARG A 95 -13.21 22.99 8.08
C ARG A 95 -11.95 22.94 8.94
N ASP A 96 -11.96 22.13 10.01
CA ASP A 96 -10.80 21.96 10.90
C ASP A 96 -9.58 21.41 10.14
N ALA A 97 -9.82 20.53 9.17
CA ALA A 97 -8.77 20.02 8.31
C ALA A 97 -8.25 21.07 7.31
N GLN A 98 -9.12 21.93 6.80
CA GLN A 98 -8.75 23.02 5.88
C GLN A 98 -7.80 24.03 6.52
N GLU A 99 -7.93 24.30 7.82
CA GLU A 99 -7.02 25.19 8.55
C GLU A 99 -5.57 24.69 8.52
N LYS A 100 -5.36 23.36 8.43
CA LYS A 100 -4.03 22.75 8.37
C LYS A 100 -3.41 22.83 6.98
N ASN A 101 -4.17 23.16 5.95
CA ASN A 101 -3.75 23.27 4.55
C ASN A 101 -2.89 22.07 4.07
N ALA A 102 -3.31 20.87 4.41
CA ALA A 102 -2.61 19.62 4.11
C ALA A 102 -3.58 18.60 3.51
N PRO A 103 -3.11 17.66 2.67
CA PRO A 103 -3.95 16.57 2.16
C PRO A 103 -4.66 15.84 3.29
N VAL A 104 -5.90 15.40 3.03
CA VAL A 104 -6.72 14.74 4.06
C VAL A 104 -6.91 13.27 3.74
N VAL A 105 -6.78 12.47 4.78
CA VAL A 105 -7.11 11.06 4.77
C VAL A 105 -8.31 10.84 5.70
N ILE A 106 -9.44 10.46 5.14
CA ILE A 106 -10.60 10.05 5.92
C ILE A 106 -10.42 8.58 6.28
N ASP A 107 -10.47 8.26 7.55
CA ASP A 107 -10.27 6.92 8.09
C ASP A 107 -11.59 6.35 8.64
N ILE A 108 -12.41 5.82 7.71
CA ILE A 108 -13.65 5.10 7.97
C ILE A 108 -13.49 3.70 7.40
N GLU A 109 -13.51 2.66 8.25
CA GLU A 109 -13.21 1.29 7.83
C GLU A 109 -14.35 0.27 8.10
N HIS A 110 -15.46 0.69 8.67
CA HIS A 110 -16.48 -0.24 9.14
C HIS A 110 -17.58 -0.57 8.13
N TRP A 111 -17.71 0.21 7.04
CA TRP A 111 -18.65 -0.14 5.96
C TRP A 111 -18.02 -1.17 5.03
N PRO A 112 -18.67 -2.34 4.84
CA PRO A 112 -18.06 -3.44 4.08
C PRO A 112 -17.90 -3.08 2.61
N LEU A 113 -16.71 -3.34 2.08
CA LEU A 113 -16.35 -3.15 0.66
C LEU A 113 -16.16 -4.47 -0.08
N VAL A 114 -16.40 -5.58 0.61
CA VAL A 114 -16.31 -6.96 0.08
C VAL A 114 -17.56 -7.71 0.49
N GLY A 115 -18.00 -8.66 -0.34
CA GLY A 115 -19.15 -9.53 -0.05
C GLY A 115 -20.31 -9.28 -1.00
N ASP A 116 -21.55 -9.19 -0.47
CA ASP A 116 -22.73 -8.98 -1.28
C ASP A 116 -22.69 -7.66 -2.06
N ALA A 117 -22.98 -7.74 -3.37
CA ALA A 117 -22.83 -6.59 -4.25
C ALA A 117 -23.81 -5.42 -3.93
N ASN A 118 -24.99 -5.69 -3.34
CA ASN A 118 -25.92 -4.63 -2.93
C ASN A 118 -25.37 -3.93 -1.69
N GLN A 119 -24.83 -4.70 -0.75
CA GLN A 119 -24.20 -4.18 0.46
C GLN A 119 -22.97 -3.33 0.12
N VAL A 120 -22.12 -3.80 -0.79
CA VAL A 120 -20.96 -3.02 -1.26
C VAL A 120 -21.40 -1.72 -1.94
N ARG A 121 -22.42 -1.75 -2.81
CA ARG A 121 -22.97 -0.53 -3.42
C ARG A 121 -23.52 0.45 -2.39
N ALA A 122 -24.23 -0.05 -1.39
CA ALA A 122 -24.74 0.79 -0.29
C ALA A 122 -23.58 1.43 0.50
N SER A 123 -22.53 0.67 0.79
CA SER A 123 -21.30 1.18 1.44
C SER A 123 -20.62 2.25 0.60
N VAL A 124 -20.39 2.00 -0.68
CA VAL A 124 -19.77 2.97 -1.61
C VAL A 124 -20.59 4.26 -1.66
N SER A 125 -21.92 4.17 -1.70
CA SER A 125 -22.80 5.35 -1.64
C SER A 125 -22.59 6.15 -0.35
N LYS A 126 -22.46 5.50 0.81
CA LYS A 126 -22.16 6.16 2.08
C LYS A 126 -20.80 6.87 2.07
N TYR A 127 -19.75 6.20 1.59
CA TYR A 127 -18.42 6.82 1.41
C TYR A 127 -18.51 8.06 0.50
N MET A 128 -19.21 7.96 -0.62
CA MET A 128 -19.36 9.08 -1.55
C MET A 128 -20.14 10.24 -0.92
N THR A 129 -21.18 9.95 -0.14
CA THR A 129 -21.98 10.97 0.57
C THR A 129 -21.13 11.73 1.58
N VAL A 130 -20.34 11.03 2.40
CA VAL A 130 -19.42 11.66 3.37
C VAL A 130 -18.37 12.49 2.63
N LEU A 131 -17.78 11.96 1.57
CA LEU A 131 -16.82 12.68 0.75
C LEU A 131 -17.40 13.97 0.15
N GLN A 132 -18.63 13.90 -0.37
CA GLN A 132 -19.32 15.07 -0.91
C GLN A 132 -19.50 16.14 0.17
N TRP A 133 -20.02 15.79 1.34
CA TRP A 133 -20.20 16.74 2.45
C TRP A 133 -18.88 17.35 2.92
N PHE A 134 -17.82 16.55 2.88
CA PHE A 134 -16.47 17.02 3.21
C PHE A 134 -15.98 18.06 2.19
N LYS A 135 -16.09 17.77 0.90
CA LYS A 135 -15.69 18.67 -0.20
C LYS A 135 -16.55 19.93 -0.28
N GLU A 136 -17.83 19.86 0.08
CA GLU A 136 -18.69 21.04 0.19
C GLU A 136 -18.19 22.05 1.23
N ALA A 137 -17.65 21.56 2.35
CA ALA A 137 -17.19 22.40 3.46
C ALA A 137 -15.72 22.82 3.35
N ALA A 138 -14.90 22.07 2.60
CA ALA A 138 -13.47 22.34 2.38
C ALA A 138 -13.13 22.22 0.89
N PRO A 139 -13.67 23.12 0.03
CA PRO A 139 -13.44 23.07 -1.41
C PRO A 139 -11.95 23.26 -1.73
N GLY A 140 -11.44 22.44 -2.67
CA GLY A 140 -10.06 22.49 -3.11
C GLY A 140 -9.04 21.81 -2.19
N LEU A 141 -9.45 21.32 -1.02
CA LEU A 141 -8.59 20.52 -0.16
C LEU A 141 -8.51 19.09 -0.68
N PRO A 142 -7.31 18.59 -1.08
CA PRO A 142 -7.19 17.23 -1.61
C PRO A 142 -7.55 16.18 -0.56
N VAL A 143 -8.46 15.26 -0.89
CA VAL A 143 -8.99 14.29 0.06
C VAL A 143 -9.08 12.89 -0.56
N GLY A 144 -8.83 11.85 0.25
CA GLY A 144 -9.06 10.46 -0.07
C GLY A 144 -9.32 9.62 1.18
N TYR A 145 -9.61 8.34 0.98
CA TYR A 145 -9.85 7.40 2.07
C TYR A 145 -8.63 6.53 2.35
N TYR A 146 -8.38 6.24 3.63
CA TYR A 146 -7.42 5.23 4.02
C TYR A 146 -7.89 3.84 3.59
N GLY A 147 -7.02 3.12 2.86
CA GLY A 147 -7.23 1.72 2.48
C GLY A 147 -8.44 1.44 1.58
N ALA A 148 -9.04 2.48 0.97
CA ALA A 148 -10.19 2.33 0.07
C ALA A 148 -10.31 3.46 -0.96
N PRO A 149 -10.21 3.19 -2.28
CA PRO A 149 -9.65 1.98 -2.88
C PRO A 149 -8.12 1.92 -2.81
N PRO A 150 -7.48 0.79 -3.07
CA PRO A 150 -8.03 -0.54 -3.32
C PRO A 150 -8.40 -1.28 -2.03
N ILE A 151 -9.16 -2.37 -2.17
CA ILE A 151 -9.48 -3.27 -1.08
C ILE A 151 -8.19 -3.91 -0.55
N ARG A 152 -8.06 -3.98 0.78
CA ARG A 152 -6.96 -4.69 1.45
C ARG A 152 -7.24 -6.19 1.47
N ASP A 153 -6.66 -6.93 0.54
CA ASP A 153 -6.69 -8.39 0.55
C ASP A 153 -5.28 -8.94 0.35
N TYR A 154 -4.62 -9.28 1.47
CA TYR A 154 -3.28 -9.85 1.45
C TYR A 154 -3.24 -11.16 0.66
N TRP A 155 -4.20 -12.07 0.90
CA TRP A 155 -4.14 -13.41 0.37
C TRP A 155 -4.44 -13.50 -1.12
N LYS A 156 -5.41 -12.74 -1.62
CA LYS A 156 -5.68 -12.66 -3.06
C LYS A 156 -4.53 -11.98 -3.80
N SER A 157 -3.92 -10.97 -3.18
CA SER A 157 -2.76 -10.25 -3.74
C SER A 157 -1.52 -11.12 -3.92
N LEU A 158 -1.39 -12.24 -3.17
CA LEU A 158 -0.28 -13.19 -3.32
C LEU A 158 -0.48 -14.19 -4.46
N LYS A 159 -1.68 -14.27 -5.04
CA LYS A 159 -2.00 -15.24 -6.08
C LYS A 159 -1.45 -14.80 -7.44
N SER A 160 -1.30 -15.78 -8.34
CA SER A 160 -0.90 -15.48 -9.73
C SER A 160 -1.90 -14.50 -10.38
N PRO A 161 -1.43 -13.51 -11.15
CA PRO A 161 -2.30 -12.63 -11.94
C PRO A 161 -3.26 -13.36 -12.90
N THR A 162 -2.98 -14.62 -13.22
CA THR A 162 -3.83 -15.48 -14.07
C THR A 162 -4.82 -16.33 -13.27
N SER A 163 -4.81 -16.25 -11.93
CA SER A 163 -5.69 -17.04 -11.07
C SER A 163 -7.10 -16.47 -10.99
N LYS A 164 -8.06 -17.33 -10.61
CA LYS A 164 -9.44 -16.91 -10.35
C LYS A 164 -9.54 -15.96 -9.17
N GLU A 165 -8.69 -16.16 -8.16
CA GLU A 165 -8.63 -15.31 -6.97
C GLU A 165 -8.16 -13.90 -7.31
N TRP A 166 -7.16 -13.77 -8.20
CA TRP A 166 -6.74 -12.46 -8.71
C TRP A 166 -7.84 -11.78 -9.50
N ALA A 167 -8.51 -12.52 -10.40
CA ALA A 167 -9.65 -11.99 -11.16
C ALA A 167 -10.79 -11.54 -10.23
N SER A 168 -11.05 -12.28 -9.13
CA SER A 168 -12.00 -11.88 -8.09
C SER A 168 -11.57 -10.58 -7.40
N PHE A 169 -10.31 -10.46 -7.04
CA PHE A 169 -9.76 -9.25 -6.43
C PHE A 169 -9.93 -8.01 -7.33
N ALA A 170 -9.60 -8.13 -8.62
CA ALA A 170 -9.79 -7.06 -9.58
C ALA A 170 -11.27 -6.68 -9.74
N LYS A 171 -12.17 -7.68 -9.83
CA LYS A 171 -13.62 -7.46 -9.94
C LYS A 171 -14.22 -6.78 -8.70
N GLU A 172 -13.75 -7.14 -7.52
CA GLU A 172 -14.17 -6.49 -6.27
C GLU A 172 -13.73 -5.02 -6.24
N ASN A 173 -12.50 -4.73 -6.68
CA ASN A 173 -12.01 -3.37 -6.81
C ASN A 173 -12.77 -2.54 -7.87
N ASP A 174 -13.26 -3.18 -8.94
CA ASP A 174 -14.10 -2.51 -9.94
C ASP A 174 -15.40 -1.95 -9.35
N GLN A 175 -15.93 -2.55 -8.29
CA GLN A 175 -17.12 -2.03 -7.59
C GLN A 175 -16.82 -0.71 -6.85
N LEU A 176 -15.55 -0.42 -6.56
CA LEU A 176 -15.13 0.81 -5.89
C LEU A 176 -14.76 1.92 -6.88
N ARG A 177 -14.90 1.69 -8.18
CA ARG A 177 -14.56 2.70 -9.21
C ARG A 177 -15.25 4.05 -9.00
N PRO A 178 -16.55 4.14 -8.66
CA PRO A 178 -17.20 5.43 -8.39
C PRO A 178 -16.51 6.20 -7.25
N LEU A 179 -16.06 5.50 -6.21
CA LEU A 179 -15.30 6.10 -5.11
C LEU A 179 -13.92 6.56 -5.58
N ALA A 180 -13.21 5.72 -6.35
CA ALA A 180 -11.90 6.05 -6.92
C ALA A 180 -11.96 7.30 -7.81
N GLU A 181 -13.04 7.46 -8.57
CA GLU A 181 -13.26 8.63 -9.42
C GLU A 181 -13.54 9.90 -8.61
N SER A 182 -14.16 9.76 -7.44
CA SER A 182 -14.59 10.87 -6.60
C SER A 182 -13.53 11.44 -5.67
N VAL A 183 -12.56 10.64 -5.21
CA VAL A 183 -11.43 11.10 -4.38
C VAL A 183 -10.38 11.84 -5.20
N ASP A 184 -9.52 12.62 -4.55
CA ASP A 184 -8.42 13.35 -5.21
C ASP A 184 -7.09 12.62 -5.11
N ILE A 185 -6.95 11.75 -4.11
CA ILE A 185 -5.74 10.97 -3.80
C ILE A 185 -6.18 9.55 -3.44
N ILE A 186 -5.39 8.56 -3.86
CA ILE A 186 -5.56 7.17 -3.48
C ILE A 186 -4.55 6.83 -2.37
N PHE A 187 -5.04 6.26 -1.25
CA PHE A 187 -4.22 5.94 -0.09
C PHE A 187 -4.25 4.44 0.24
N PRO A 188 -3.56 3.57 -0.53
CA PRO A 188 -3.51 2.14 -0.22
C PRO A 188 -2.76 1.87 1.08
N SER A 189 -3.23 0.89 1.85
CA SER A 189 -2.52 0.42 3.04
C SER A 189 -1.54 -0.68 2.67
N LEU A 190 -0.26 -0.51 3.03
CA LEU A 190 0.79 -1.50 2.85
C LEU A 190 1.37 -1.97 4.19
N TYR A 191 0.54 -2.04 5.23
CA TYR A 191 1.00 -2.47 6.55
C TYR A 191 1.52 -3.91 6.53
N THR A 192 2.41 -4.21 7.46
CA THR A 192 3.13 -5.49 7.52
C THR A 192 2.42 -6.46 8.46
N TYR A 193 1.79 -7.47 7.89
CA TYR A 193 1.04 -8.49 8.65
C TYR A 193 1.92 -9.67 9.08
N TYR A 194 2.93 -10.02 8.28
CA TYR A 194 3.75 -11.23 8.45
C TYR A 194 5.23 -10.93 8.26
N THR A 195 6.10 -11.87 8.66
CA THR A 195 7.55 -11.79 8.49
C THR A 195 8.01 -12.12 7.06
N ASP A 196 7.13 -12.68 6.23
CA ASP A 196 7.40 -13.03 4.83
C ASP A 196 7.60 -11.77 3.98
N ARG A 197 8.86 -11.44 3.73
CA ARG A 197 9.24 -10.28 2.91
C ARG A 197 8.84 -10.43 1.45
N GLY A 198 8.99 -11.65 0.90
CA GLY A 198 8.58 -11.94 -0.47
C GLY A 198 7.07 -11.79 -0.66
N GLY A 199 6.28 -12.29 0.29
CA GLY A 199 4.85 -12.07 0.34
C GLY A 199 4.50 -10.59 0.45
N TRP A 200 5.18 -9.83 1.33
CA TRP A 200 4.93 -8.40 1.43
C TRP A 200 5.23 -7.65 0.12
N ILE A 201 6.32 -7.99 -0.58
CA ILE A 201 6.65 -7.38 -1.88
C ILE A 201 5.52 -7.62 -2.89
N ARG A 202 5.04 -8.87 -3.01
CA ARG A 202 3.92 -9.21 -3.91
C ARG A 202 2.64 -8.47 -3.53
N TYR A 203 2.31 -8.44 -2.24
CA TYR A 203 1.17 -7.69 -1.72
C TYR A 203 1.28 -6.19 -2.04
N ALA A 204 2.41 -5.56 -1.73
CA ALA A 204 2.64 -4.14 -1.97
C ALA A 204 2.53 -3.80 -3.46
N TYR A 205 3.16 -4.63 -4.33
CA TYR A 205 3.06 -4.45 -5.77
C TYR A 205 1.61 -4.54 -6.27
N ALA A 206 0.87 -5.56 -5.83
CA ALA A 206 -0.53 -5.76 -6.22
C ALA A 206 -1.41 -4.59 -5.78
N GLN A 207 -1.26 -4.12 -4.54
CA GLN A 207 -2.00 -2.99 -4.01
C GLN A 207 -1.70 -1.70 -4.78
N ILE A 208 -0.44 -1.42 -5.08
CA ILE A 208 -0.06 -0.23 -5.85
C ILE A 208 -0.55 -0.34 -7.30
N ALA A 209 -0.40 -1.50 -7.94
CA ALA A 209 -0.87 -1.72 -9.31
C ALA A 209 -2.39 -1.51 -9.41
N GLU A 210 -3.15 -2.03 -8.45
CA GLU A 210 -4.60 -1.89 -8.40
C GLU A 210 -5.01 -0.44 -8.09
N ALA A 211 -4.31 0.24 -7.19
CA ALA A 211 -4.48 1.66 -6.94
C ALA A 211 -4.26 2.48 -8.22
N ARG A 212 -3.18 2.21 -8.97
CA ARG A 212 -2.87 2.86 -10.23
C ARG A 212 -3.94 2.62 -11.30
N ARG A 213 -4.42 1.39 -11.40
CA ARG A 213 -5.48 1.01 -12.36
C ARG A 213 -6.75 1.84 -12.16
N ASN A 214 -7.07 2.17 -10.90
CA ASN A 214 -8.28 2.91 -10.54
C ASN A 214 -8.03 4.42 -10.35
N ALA A 215 -6.78 4.87 -10.24
CA ALA A 215 -6.46 6.26 -9.91
C ALA A 215 -6.74 7.26 -11.04
N ASN A 216 -6.77 6.83 -12.30
CA ASN A 216 -6.94 7.70 -13.46
C ASN A 216 -6.00 8.93 -13.42
N GLY A 217 -4.68 8.69 -13.19
CA GLY A 217 -3.65 9.72 -13.11
C GLY A 217 -3.55 10.49 -11.78
N LYS A 218 -4.43 10.22 -10.82
CA LYS A 218 -4.36 10.81 -9.47
C LYS A 218 -3.15 10.28 -8.70
N PRO A 219 -2.62 11.05 -7.72
CA PRO A 219 -1.53 10.59 -6.88
C PRO A 219 -1.90 9.35 -6.07
N VAL A 220 -0.92 8.44 -5.90
CA VAL A 220 -1.02 7.25 -5.05
C VAL A 220 0.00 7.39 -3.93
N TYR A 221 -0.45 7.66 -2.70
CA TYR A 221 0.38 7.75 -1.51
C TYR A 221 0.10 6.58 -0.59
N VAL A 222 1.07 5.67 -0.46
CA VAL A 222 0.86 4.42 0.28
C VAL A 222 1.11 4.61 1.78
N PHE A 223 0.28 4.00 2.61
CA PHE A 223 0.50 3.96 4.05
C PHE A 223 1.52 2.89 4.42
N LEU A 224 2.54 3.29 5.15
CA LEU A 224 3.54 2.42 5.76
C LEU A 224 3.55 2.61 7.27
N TRP A 225 3.78 1.53 7.99
CA TRP A 225 3.93 1.52 9.43
C TRP A 225 5.22 0.78 9.81
N PRO A 226 6.18 1.40 10.52
CA PRO A 226 7.46 0.76 10.85
C PRO A 226 7.35 -0.33 11.93
N GLN A 227 6.16 -0.84 12.17
CA GLN A 227 5.85 -1.92 13.09
C GLN A 227 4.98 -2.98 12.41
N TYR A 228 4.99 -4.20 12.94
CA TYR A 228 4.03 -5.22 12.54
C TYR A 228 2.62 -4.82 12.96
N HIS A 229 1.67 -5.05 12.07
CA HIS A 229 0.26 -4.72 12.26
C HIS A 229 -0.35 -5.45 13.46
N ASP A 230 -1.31 -4.83 14.14
CA ASP A 230 -1.95 -5.33 15.35
C ASP A 230 -2.68 -6.67 15.18
N SER A 231 -3.04 -7.02 13.94
CA SER A 231 -3.61 -8.34 13.63
C SER A 231 -2.61 -9.49 13.69
N ASN A 232 -1.29 -9.19 13.77
CA ASN A 232 -0.30 -10.25 13.98
C ASN A 232 -0.30 -10.66 15.47
N PRO A 233 -0.65 -11.92 15.81
CA PRO A 233 -0.83 -12.31 17.21
C PRO A 233 0.48 -12.31 18.03
N SER A 234 1.63 -12.51 17.35
CA SER A 234 2.93 -12.67 18.01
C SER A 234 3.81 -11.42 17.93
N LEU A 235 3.65 -10.61 16.91
CA LEU A 235 4.54 -9.49 16.59
C LEU A 235 3.84 -8.12 16.60
N LYS A 236 2.57 -8.04 16.96
CA LYS A 236 1.83 -6.77 16.99
C LYS A 236 2.62 -5.67 17.70
N GLY A 237 2.79 -4.55 17.04
CA GLY A 237 3.49 -3.39 17.57
C GLY A 237 5.01 -3.53 17.70
N VAL A 238 5.61 -4.70 17.36
CA VAL A 238 7.06 -4.86 17.29
C VAL A 238 7.60 -4.11 16.08
N PHE A 239 8.67 -3.36 16.25
CA PHE A 239 9.31 -2.66 15.13
C PHE A 239 9.86 -3.65 14.10
N LEU A 240 9.72 -3.30 12.84
CA LEU A 240 10.27 -4.07 11.72
C LEU A 240 11.80 -4.12 11.79
N PRO A 241 12.44 -5.22 11.33
CA PRO A 241 13.86 -5.23 11.05
C PRO A 241 14.22 -4.07 10.12
N ILE A 242 15.37 -3.42 10.38
CA ILE A 242 15.78 -2.19 9.68
C ILE A 242 15.88 -2.39 8.17
N ASP A 243 16.40 -3.53 7.73
CA ASP A 243 16.53 -3.89 6.33
C ASP A 243 15.15 -4.11 5.67
N PHE A 244 14.17 -4.59 6.42
CA PHE A 244 12.81 -4.71 5.92
C PHE A 244 12.13 -3.34 5.80
N TRP A 245 12.30 -2.45 6.78
CA TRP A 245 11.82 -1.07 6.67
C TRP A 245 12.44 -0.34 5.47
N ARG A 246 13.75 -0.48 5.28
CA ARG A 246 14.48 0.08 4.12
C ARG A 246 13.91 -0.45 2.80
N LEU A 247 13.65 -1.75 2.71
CA LEU A 247 13.01 -2.38 1.54
C LEU A 247 11.65 -1.74 1.24
N GLN A 248 10.82 -1.51 2.26
CA GLN A 248 9.49 -0.94 2.10
C GLN A 248 9.54 0.49 1.56
N LEU A 249 10.45 1.32 2.08
CA LEU A 249 10.66 2.68 1.59
C LEU A 249 11.12 2.69 0.12
N GLN A 250 12.02 1.79 -0.25
CA GLN A 250 12.52 1.66 -1.62
C GLN A 250 11.43 1.19 -2.58
N MET A 251 10.66 0.20 -2.19
CA MET A 251 9.53 -0.32 -2.98
C MET A 251 8.48 0.77 -3.23
N ALA A 252 8.12 1.53 -2.20
CA ALA A 252 7.20 2.64 -2.33
C ALA A 252 7.75 3.73 -3.28
N LYS A 253 9.04 4.09 -3.15
CA LYS A 253 9.68 5.07 -4.04
C LYS A 253 9.67 4.62 -5.50
N GLN A 254 9.78 3.33 -5.76
CA GLN A 254 9.82 2.78 -7.12
C GLN A 254 8.44 2.78 -7.79
N TYR A 255 7.35 2.54 -7.04
CA TYR A 255 6.05 2.23 -7.62
C TYR A 255 4.92 3.21 -7.25
N ALA A 256 5.07 4.00 -6.17
CA ALA A 256 4.09 4.98 -5.72
C ALA A 256 4.57 6.43 -5.98
N ASP A 257 3.70 7.41 -5.72
CA ASP A 257 4.03 8.84 -5.81
C ASP A 257 4.49 9.40 -4.46
N GLY A 258 4.29 8.66 -3.39
CA GLY A 258 4.69 9.04 -2.05
C GLY A 258 4.23 8.04 -0.99
N ILE A 259 4.54 8.38 0.26
CA ILE A 259 4.16 7.59 1.43
C ILE A 259 3.54 8.47 2.51
N VAL A 260 2.63 7.88 3.27
CA VAL A 260 2.23 8.37 4.59
C VAL A 260 2.83 7.42 5.61
N ILE A 261 3.74 7.91 6.44
CA ILE A 261 4.28 7.13 7.55
C ILE A 261 3.32 7.26 8.72
N TRP A 262 2.70 6.15 9.10
CA TRP A 262 1.84 6.07 10.27
C TRP A 262 2.58 5.39 11.43
N GLY A 263 2.17 5.64 12.68
CA GLY A 263 2.74 5.01 13.86
C GLY A 263 2.59 5.88 15.11
N GLY A 264 3.30 5.52 16.18
CA GLY A 264 3.23 6.23 17.45
C GLY A 264 2.10 5.72 18.36
N TRP A 265 1.44 4.64 17.97
CA TRP A 265 0.46 3.94 18.78
C TRP A 265 0.96 2.53 19.07
N GLY A 266 0.98 2.14 20.33
CA GLY A 266 1.44 0.84 20.79
C GLY A 266 0.38 0.14 21.65
N THR A 267 0.68 -1.05 22.11
CA THR A 267 -0.23 -1.88 22.93
C THR A 267 -0.67 -1.21 24.24
N LYS A 268 0.10 -0.21 24.71
CA LYS A 268 -0.19 0.58 25.92
C LYS A 268 -0.69 2.01 25.59
N GLY A 269 -1.11 2.26 24.36
CA GLY A 269 -1.55 3.57 23.89
C GLY A 269 -0.46 4.36 23.19
N ARG A 270 -0.54 5.68 23.25
CA ARG A 270 0.37 6.61 22.58
C ARG A 270 1.81 6.44 23.06
N MET A 271 2.73 6.27 22.10
CA MET A 271 4.16 6.17 22.35
C MET A 271 4.82 7.56 22.33
N ASN A 272 5.95 7.72 23.03
CA ASN A 272 6.78 8.90 22.90
C ASN A 272 7.73 8.79 21.71
N TRP A 273 8.09 9.94 21.15
CA TRP A 273 9.10 10.04 20.10
C TRP A 273 10.48 9.63 20.63
N ASP A 274 11.22 8.92 19.80
CA ASP A 274 12.63 8.58 20.04
C ASP A 274 13.46 8.92 18.79
N ASP A 275 14.29 9.95 18.89
CA ASP A 275 15.21 10.35 17.80
C ASP A 275 16.25 9.28 17.47
N ASN A 276 16.50 8.34 18.38
CA ASN A 276 17.42 7.22 18.20
C ASN A 276 16.76 5.97 17.63
N ALA A 277 15.43 5.97 17.48
CA ALA A 277 14.72 4.83 16.91
C ALA A 277 15.31 4.42 15.56
N ALA A 278 15.56 3.12 15.40
CA ALA A 278 16.26 2.59 14.23
C ALA A 278 15.47 2.86 12.93
N TRP A 279 14.15 2.73 12.96
CA TRP A 279 13.29 3.05 11.82
C TRP A 279 13.40 4.52 11.41
N TRP A 280 13.53 5.42 12.38
CA TRP A 280 13.65 6.85 12.12
C TRP A 280 15.01 7.20 11.50
N LYS A 281 16.11 6.60 11.98
CA LYS A 281 17.43 6.77 11.37
C LYS A 281 17.42 6.36 9.89
N VAL A 282 16.83 5.21 9.59
CA VAL A 282 16.68 4.73 8.20
C VAL A 282 15.79 5.66 7.37
N THR A 283 14.72 6.19 7.98
CA THR A 283 13.85 7.16 7.30
C THR A 283 14.60 8.45 6.97
N LYS A 284 15.41 8.99 7.90
CA LYS A 284 16.26 10.16 7.61
C LYS A 284 17.26 9.90 6.48
N GLU A 285 17.93 8.74 6.48
CA GLU A 285 18.81 8.34 5.38
C GLU A 285 18.08 8.24 4.03
N PHE A 286 16.85 7.79 4.04
CA PHE A 286 16.01 7.70 2.85
C PHE A 286 15.65 9.11 2.35
N MET A 287 15.23 10.02 3.24
CA MET A 287 14.90 11.41 2.90
C MET A 287 16.08 12.15 2.26
N GLN A 288 17.30 11.96 2.78
CA GLN A 288 18.53 12.57 2.24
C GLN A 288 18.85 12.13 0.80
N LYS A 289 18.35 10.97 0.38
CA LYS A 289 18.51 10.42 -0.98
C LYS A 289 17.38 10.78 -1.95
N LEU A 290 16.37 11.48 -1.49
CA LEU A 290 15.34 12.01 -2.35
C LEU A 290 15.83 13.29 -3.02
N PRO A 291 15.47 13.54 -4.30
CA PRO A 291 15.72 14.84 -4.91
C PRO A 291 15.07 15.94 -4.05
N PRO A 292 15.71 17.08 -3.88
CA PRO A 292 15.08 18.21 -3.20
C PRO A 292 13.75 18.55 -3.88
N ALA A 293 12.71 18.78 -3.08
CA ALA A 293 11.45 19.28 -3.61
C ALA A 293 11.72 20.61 -4.33
N GLN A 294 11.35 20.72 -5.60
CA GLN A 294 11.48 21.99 -6.31
C GLN A 294 10.58 23.01 -5.60
N PRO A 295 11.08 24.20 -5.31
CA PRO A 295 10.23 25.27 -4.76
C PRO A 295 9.10 25.55 -5.75
N LYS A 296 7.87 25.63 -5.23
CA LYS A 296 6.68 26.03 -5.98
C LYS A 296 6.76 27.50 -6.33
#